data_fefa519fd5661143ea410ddab1a693ea
#
_entry.id   fefa519fd5661143ea410ddab1a693ea
#
_cell.length_a   1.000
_cell.length_b   1.000
_cell.length_c   1.000
_cell.angle_alpha   90.00
_cell.angle_beta   90.00
_cell.angle_gamma   90.00
#
_symmetry.space_group_name_H-M   'P 1'
#
loop_
_entity.id
_entity.type
_entity.pdbx_description
1 polymer ?
#
loop_
_entity_poly.entity_id
_entity_poly.type
_entity_poly.pdbx_seq_one_letter_code
_entity_poly.pdbx_strand_id
1 'polypeptide(L)'
;MEQADWDALKEQMASPWGYMKLKCDGFEISLSQETDRAKKSWSTVVYVDGYLKGVWLDCDHRSGEPKHEETRRFYRKVTRALHTKKEIEVYRKIWGKRKAAEAEAVKFITYDWSWKSFSSLKKHLLANNTSIARISEI
;
A
#
# COMPACT_ATOMS: atom_id res chain seq x y z
N MET A 1 -8.24 17.34 -8.20
CA MET A 1 -7.57 17.05 -9.49
C MET A 1 -8.62 16.67 -10.54
N GLU A 2 -8.46 17.20 -11.72
CA GLU A 2 -9.31 16.87 -12.84
C GLU A 2 -8.83 15.60 -13.55
N GLN A 3 -9.65 15.06 -14.44
CA GLN A 3 -9.31 13.85 -15.17
C GLN A 3 -8.02 13.98 -15.99
N ALA A 4 -7.77 15.15 -16.57
CA ALA A 4 -6.54 15.40 -17.31
C ALA A 4 -5.28 15.26 -16.43
N ASP A 5 -5.35 15.69 -15.18
CA ASP A 5 -4.24 15.56 -14.22
C ASP A 5 -4.01 14.09 -13.86
N TRP A 6 -5.08 13.32 -13.69
CA TRP A 6 -4.98 11.89 -13.43
C TRP A 6 -4.40 11.13 -14.62
N ASP A 7 -4.77 11.49 -15.83
CA ASP A 7 -4.25 10.88 -17.05
C ASP A 7 -2.75 11.17 -17.21
N ALA A 8 -2.33 12.40 -16.94
CA ALA A 8 -0.92 12.79 -16.97
C ALA A 8 -0.10 12.04 -15.91
N LEU A 9 -0.66 11.88 -14.71
CA LEU A 9 -0.01 11.12 -13.63
C LEU A 9 0.13 9.65 -13.99
N LYS A 10 -0.91 9.05 -14.55
CA LYS A 10 -0.89 7.66 -15.01
C LYS A 10 0.19 7.43 -16.05
N GLU A 11 0.30 8.33 -17.02
CA GLU A 11 1.33 8.26 -18.07
C GLU A 11 2.73 8.37 -17.49
N GLN A 12 2.93 9.30 -16.55
CA GLN A 12 4.22 9.48 -15.89
C GLN A 12 4.60 8.26 -15.03
N MET A 13 3.64 7.67 -14.33
CA MET A 13 3.88 6.48 -13.50
C MET A 13 3.99 5.18 -14.32
N ALA A 14 3.77 5.21 -15.62
CA ALA A 14 4.06 4.08 -16.50
C ALA A 14 5.56 3.88 -16.75
N SER A 15 6.39 4.86 -16.42
CA SER A 15 7.86 4.80 -16.53
C SER A 15 8.48 4.41 -15.20
N PRO A 16 9.57 3.61 -15.19
CA PRO A 16 10.29 3.28 -13.95
C PRO A 16 10.97 4.49 -13.29
N TRP A 17 11.06 5.62 -13.98
CA TRP A 17 11.58 6.88 -13.43
C TRP A 17 10.48 7.88 -13.08
N GLY A 18 9.23 7.46 -13.11
CA GLY A 18 8.10 8.33 -12.81
C GLY A 18 8.21 8.96 -11.42
N TYR A 19 7.87 10.23 -11.34
CA TYR A 19 7.86 10.98 -10.09
C TYR A 19 6.82 12.09 -10.17
N MET A 20 6.05 12.28 -9.09
CA MET A 20 5.11 13.39 -9.00
C MET A 20 4.82 13.75 -7.55
N LYS A 21 4.61 15.03 -7.29
CA LYS A 21 4.16 15.54 -5.99
C LYS A 21 2.68 15.91 -6.04
N LEU A 22 1.96 15.54 -5.00
CA LEU A 22 0.56 15.88 -4.80
C LEU A 22 0.36 16.50 -3.41
N LYS A 23 -0.61 17.38 -3.28
CA LYS A 23 -1.07 17.89 -2.01
C LYS A 23 -2.44 17.30 -1.70
N CYS A 24 -2.54 16.57 -0.60
CA CYS A 24 -3.76 15.88 -0.18
C CYS A 24 -4.14 16.36 1.23
N ASP A 25 -5.18 17.18 1.33
CA ASP A 25 -5.73 17.68 2.60
C ASP A 25 -4.67 18.20 3.61
N GLY A 26 -3.68 18.96 3.13
CA GLY A 26 -2.62 19.51 3.96
C GLY A 26 -1.36 18.66 4.06
N PHE A 27 -1.39 17.43 3.55
CA PHE A 27 -0.19 16.59 3.42
C PHE A 27 0.42 16.76 2.03
N GLU A 28 1.73 16.85 1.98
CA GLU A 28 2.48 16.83 0.71
C GLU A 28 3.01 15.42 0.49
N ILE A 29 2.56 14.75 -0.57
CA ILE A 29 3.04 13.41 -0.88
C ILE A 29 3.87 13.42 -2.15
N SER A 30 4.88 12.56 -2.18
CA SER A 30 5.71 12.31 -3.36
C SER A 30 5.50 10.88 -3.81
N LEU A 31 5.14 10.71 -5.07
CA LEU A 31 5.00 9.40 -5.70
C LEU A 31 6.26 9.13 -6.50
N SER A 32 7.01 8.12 -6.11
CA SER A 32 8.27 7.74 -6.75
C SER A 32 8.26 6.28 -7.14
N GLN A 33 8.76 5.98 -8.34
CA GLN A 33 8.90 4.59 -8.78
C GLN A 33 10.18 3.99 -8.22
N GLU A 34 10.06 2.83 -7.59
CA GLU A 34 11.21 2.05 -7.12
C GLU A 34 11.22 0.69 -7.79
N THR A 35 12.41 0.27 -8.22
CA THR A 35 12.59 -1.00 -8.92
C THR A 35 12.96 -2.11 -7.96
N ASP A 36 12.38 -3.30 -8.18
CA ASP A 36 12.80 -4.53 -7.55
C ASP A 36 13.63 -5.32 -8.57
N ARG A 37 14.95 -5.36 -8.37
CA ARG A 37 15.88 -6.05 -9.28
C ARG A 37 15.63 -7.55 -9.38
N ALA A 38 15.23 -8.17 -8.28
CA ALA A 38 14.97 -9.60 -8.24
C ALA A 38 13.73 -9.98 -9.07
N LYS A 39 12.70 -9.14 -9.03
CA LYS A 39 11.42 -9.38 -9.74
C LYS A 39 11.36 -8.69 -11.10
N LYS A 40 12.36 -7.90 -11.48
CA LYS A 40 12.39 -7.10 -12.71
C LYS A 40 11.12 -6.24 -12.88
N SER A 41 10.60 -5.70 -11.77
CA SER A 41 9.41 -4.90 -11.73
C SER A 41 9.65 -3.62 -10.95
N TRP A 42 8.70 -2.69 -11.02
CA TRP A 42 8.72 -1.51 -10.17
C TRP A 42 7.37 -1.30 -9.49
N SER A 43 7.40 -0.56 -8.40
CA SER A 43 6.21 -0.15 -7.66
C SER A 43 6.29 1.33 -7.33
N THR A 44 5.13 1.94 -7.09
CA THR A 44 5.04 3.34 -6.68
C THR A 44 5.11 3.40 -5.16
N VAL A 45 6.09 4.12 -4.63
CA VAL A 45 6.25 4.36 -3.18
C VAL A 45 5.74 5.75 -2.86
N VAL A 46 4.94 5.85 -1.80
CA VAL A 46 4.34 7.11 -1.35
C VAL A 46 5.14 7.65 -0.16
N TYR A 47 5.84 8.76 -0.36
CA TYR A 47 6.52 9.50 0.69
C TYR A 47 5.58 10.59 1.20
N VAL A 48 5.48 10.74 2.52
CA VAL A 48 4.65 11.79 3.15
C VAL A 48 5.58 12.85 3.74
N ASP A 49 5.43 14.09 3.30
CA ASP A 49 6.29 15.21 3.70
C ASP A 49 7.79 14.91 3.54
N GLY A 50 8.14 14.14 2.52
CA GLY A 50 9.51 13.72 2.23
C GLY A 50 10.03 12.53 3.03
N TYR A 51 9.19 11.89 3.85
CA TYR A 51 9.60 10.81 4.75
C TYR A 51 8.87 9.50 4.52
N LEU A 52 9.56 8.40 4.82
CA LEU A 52 8.98 7.09 5.07
C LEU A 52 9.27 6.72 6.52
N LYS A 53 8.27 6.76 7.39
CA LYS A 53 8.43 6.41 8.79
C LYS A 53 7.82 5.04 9.07
N GLY A 54 8.61 4.13 9.66
CA GLY A 54 8.13 2.79 10.00
C GLY A 54 6.93 2.80 10.96
N VAL A 55 6.82 3.81 11.80
CA VAL A 55 5.68 3.99 12.72
C VAL A 55 4.35 4.16 11.99
N TRP A 56 4.36 4.65 10.76
CA TRP A 56 3.15 4.78 9.96
C TRP A 56 2.61 3.44 9.44
N LEU A 57 3.37 2.38 9.57
CA LEU A 57 2.91 1.02 9.24
C LEU A 57 2.18 0.35 10.42
N ASP A 58 2.16 1.00 11.59
CA ASP A 58 1.48 0.48 12.76
C ASP A 58 -0.04 0.50 12.60
N CYS A 59 -0.66 -0.59 12.98
CA CYS A 59 -2.10 -0.75 12.97
C CYS A 59 -2.52 -1.83 13.95
N ASP A 60 -3.83 -1.94 14.22
CA ASP A 60 -4.38 -3.13 14.85
C ASP A 60 -4.36 -4.27 13.83
N HIS A 61 -3.56 -5.30 14.08
CA HIS A 61 -3.37 -6.41 13.13
C HIS A 61 -4.60 -7.31 12.98
N ARG A 62 -5.60 -7.20 13.84
CA ARG A 62 -6.86 -7.93 13.74
C ARG A 62 -7.90 -7.16 12.95
N SER A 63 -8.19 -5.94 13.36
CA SER A 63 -9.20 -5.08 12.71
C SER A 63 -8.67 -4.35 11.48
N GLY A 64 -7.36 -4.12 11.42
CA GLY A 64 -6.73 -3.31 10.38
C GLY A 64 -6.90 -1.82 10.60
N GLU A 65 -7.31 -1.40 11.80
CA GLU A 65 -7.46 0.03 12.11
C GLU A 65 -6.09 0.70 12.20
N PRO A 66 -5.82 1.71 11.36
CA PRO A 66 -4.53 2.40 11.37
C PRO A 66 -4.41 3.32 12.58
N LYS A 67 -3.20 3.48 13.10
CA LYS A 67 -2.91 4.36 14.24
C LYS A 67 -2.56 5.79 13.84
N HIS A 68 -2.30 6.03 12.56
CA HIS A 68 -1.90 7.34 12.02
C HIS A 68 -2.74 7.71 10.80
N GLU A 69 -2.97 9.01 10.61
CA GLU A 69 -3.69 9.52 9.44
C GLU A 69 -2.95 9.24 8.13
N GLU A 70 -1.62 9.31 8.15
CA GLU A 70 -0.77 9.01 7.00
C GLU A 70 -1.00 7.58 6.51
N THR A 71 -1.12 6.64 7.43
CA THR A 71 -1.40 5.23 7.13
C THR A 71 -2.74 5.07 6.43
N ARG A 72 -3.79 5.67 6.98
CA ARG A 72 -5.14 5.60 6.44
C ARG A 72 -5.24 6.22 5.06
N ARG A 73 -4.62 7.37 4.87
CA ARG A 73 -4.77 8.18 3.66
C ARG A 73 -3.94 7.67 2.49
N PHE A 74 -2.76 7.10 2.74
CA PHE A 74 -1.77 6.90 1.67
C PHE A 74 -1.26 5.48 1.54
N TYR A 75 -1.45 4.62 2.53
CA TYR A 75 -0.83 3.30 2.55
C TYR A 75 -1.82 2.19 2.24
N ARG A 76 -1.29 1.13 1.65
CA ARG A 76 -2.06 0.00 1.17
C ARG A 76 -2.26 -1.01 2.29
N LYS A 77 -3.52 -1.35 2.57
CA LYS A 77 -3.88 -2.42 3.50
C LYS A 77 -3.56 -3.77 2.86
N VAL A 78 -2.86 -4.62 3.60
CA VAL A 78 -2.47 -5.96 3.16
C VAL A 78 -2.96 -6.98 4.18
N THR A 79 -3.72 -7.95 3.72
CA THR A 79 -4.15 -9.09 4.54
C THR A 79 -3.20 -10.25 4.27
N ARG A 80 -2.58 -10.77 5.33
CA ARG A 80 -1.61 -11.85 5.24
C ARG A 80 -2.06 -13.07 6.03
N ALA A 81 -1.69 -14.26 5.55
CA ALA A 81 -1.86 -15.49 6.31
C ALA A 81 -0.86 -15.52 7.47
N LEU A 82 -1.32 -15.90 8.66
CA LEU A 82 -0.45 -16.02 9.84
C LEU A 82 0.51 -17.21 9.70
N HIS A 83 0.06 -18.30 9.07
CA HIS A 83 0.83 -19.52 8.90
C HIS A 83 1.21 -19.75 7.44
N THR A 84 2.43 -20.25 7.22
CA THR A 84 2.91 -20.63 5.88
C THR A 84 2.24 -21.93 5.44
N LYS A 85 2.32 -22.25 4.14
CA LYS A 85 1.82 -23.51 3.60
C LYS A 85 2.48 -24.74 4.26
N LYS A 86 3.78 -24.65 4.56
CA LYS A 86 4.51 -25.72 5.26
C LYS A 86 3.98 -25.93 6.68
N GLU A 87 3.72 -24.82 7.40
CA GLU A 87 3.14 -24.90 8.74
C GLU A 87 1.76 -25.55 8.71
N ILE A 88 0.91 -25.19 7.75
CA ILE A 88 -0.42 -25.76 7.58
C ILE A 88 -0.34 -27.27 7.28
N GLU A 89 0.60 -27.72 6.47
CA GLU A 89 0.80 -29.15 6.21
C GLU A 89 1.22 -29.91 7.46
N VAL A 90 2.08 -29.33 8.30
CA VAL A 90 2.49 -29.90 9.59
C VAL A 90 1.27 -29.98 10.52
N TYR A 91 0.46 -28.94 10.62
CA TYR A 91 -0.76 -28.93 11.39
C TYR A 91 -1.74 -30.02 10.94
N ARG A 92 -1.87 -30.22 9.63
CA ARG A 92 -2.74 -31.25 9.06
C ARG A 92 -2.30 -32.66 9.46
N LYS A 93 -0.99 -32.92 9.46
CA LYS A 93 -0.41 -34.22 9.85
C LYS A 93 -0.56 -34.51 11.34
N ILE A 94 -0.38 -33.46 12.19
CA ILE A 94 -0.37 -33.61 13.64
C ILE A 94 -1.78 -33.49 14.23
N TRP A 95 -2.59 -32.54 13.76
CA TRP A 95 -3.86 -32.14 14.36
C TRP A 95 -5.09 -32.45 13.51
N GLY A 96 -4.91 -32.92 12.26
CA GLY A 96 -5.98 -33.23 11.32
C GLY A 96 -6.47 -32.09 10.47
N LYS A 97 -7.32 -32.40 9.50
CA LYS A 97 -7.81 -31.45 8.49
C LYS A 97 -8.57 -30.26 9.07
N ARG A 98 -9.37 -30.47 10.10
CA ARG A 98 -10.20 -29.44 10.73
C ARG A 98 -9.32 -28.35 11.35
N LYS A 99 -8.33 -28.75 12.14
CA LYS A 99 -7.42 -27.80 12.79
C LYS A 99 -6.51 -27.11 11.80
N ALA A 100 -6.09 -27.80 10.75
CA ALA A 100 -5.33 -27.19 9.67
C ALA A 100 -6.16 -26.11 8.95
N ALA A 101 -7.44 -26.36 8.69
CA ALA A 101 -8.35 -25.38 8.09
C ALA A 101 -8.56 -24.16 9.00
N GLU A 102 -8.70 -24.36 10.30
CA GLU A 102 -8.81 -23.28 11.28
C GLU A 102 -7.54 -22.42 11.29
N ALA A 103 -6.35 -23.03 11.27
CA ALA A 103 -5.07 -22.31 11.22
C ALA A 103 -4.89 -21.54 9.90
N GLU A 104 -5.29 -22.12 8.78
CA GLU A 104 -5.23 -21.48 7.47
C GLU A 104 -6.13 -20.25 7.39
N ALA A 105 -7.26 -20.25 8.09
CA ALA A 105 -8.20 -19.15 8.13
C ALA A 105 -7.71 -17.95 8.95
N VAL A 106 -6.68 -18.12 9.79
CA VAL A 106 -6.15 -17.05 10.62
C VAL A 106 -5.37 -16.06 9.76
N LYS A 107 -5.82 -14.83 9.77
CA LYS A 107 -5.22 -13.72 9.00
C LYS A 107 -4.81 -12.59 9.92
N PHE A 108 -3.83 -11.80 9.48
CA PHE A 108 -3.47 -10.54 10.12
C PHE A 108 -3.35 -9.45 9.06
N ILE A 109 -3.53 -8.21 9.50
CA ILE A 109 -3.53 -7.05 8.62
C ILE A 109 -2.29 -6.21 8.88
N THR A 110 -1.63 -5.80 7.80
CA THR A 110 -0.49 -4.88 7.82
C THR A 110 -0.71 -3.78 6.78
N TYR A 111 0.15 -2.77 6.79
CA TYR A 111 0.15 -1.70 5.79
C TYR A 111 1.49 -1.67 5.07
N ASP A 112 1.46 -1.24 3.82
CA ASP A 112 2.62 -1.12 2.96
C ASP A 112 2.58 0.25 2.27
N TRP A 113 3.71 0.92 2.16
CA TRP A 113 3.84 2.20 1.48
C TRP A 113 4.05 2.09 -0.03
N SER A 114 4.13 0.88 -0.57
CA SER A 114 4.29 0.65 -2.00
C SER A 114 2.99 0.18 -2.66
N TRP A 115 2.77 0.64 -3.88
CA TRP A 115 1.61 0.30 -4.70
C TRP A 115 2.07 -0.24 -6.04
N LYS A 116 1.57 -1.40 -6.43
CA LYS A 116 1.87 -2.00 -7.73
C LYS A 116 0.91 -1.54 -8.82
N SER A 117 -0.33 -1.22 -8.45
CA SER A 117 -1.37 -0.80 -9.37
C SER A 117 -1.67 0.68 -9.19
N PHE A 118 -1.49 1.47 -10.27
CA PHE A 118 -1.85 2.88 -10.27
C PHE A 118 -3.35 3.10 -10.04
N SER A 119 -4.19 2.30 -10.64
CA SER A 119 -5.65 2.42 -10.47
C SER A 119 -6.07 2.18 -9.03
N SER A 120 -5.45 1.23 -8.34
CA SER A 120 -5.71 0.98 -6.92
C SER A 120 -5.25 2.14 -6.05
N LEU A 121 -4.09 2.72 -6.33
CA LEU A 121 -3.59 3.91 -5.64
C LEU A 121 -4.52 5.10 -5.83
N LYS A 122 -4.92 5.39 -7.06
CA LYS A 122 -5.86 6.47 -7.38
C LYS A 122 -7.17 6.30 -6.62
N LYS A 123 -7.74 5.11 -6.64
CA LYS A 123 -9.00 4.79 -5.95
C LYS A 123 -8.86 5.02 -4.44
N HIS A 124 -7.76 4.59 -3.86
CA HIS A 124 -7.49 4.77 -2.44
C HIS A 124 -7.34 6.26 -2.06
N LEU A 125 -6.60 7.02 -2.85
CA LEU A 125 -6.43 8.46 -2.62
C LEU A 125 -7.75 9.21 -2.69
N LEU A 126 -8.59 8.90 -3.69
CA LEU A 126 -9.91 9.52 -3.83
C LEU A 126 -10.86 9.15 -2.69
N ALA A 127 -10.77 7.93 -2.18
CA ALA A 127 -11.64 7.47 -1.09
C ALA A 127 -11.25 8.04 0.28
N ASN A 128 -9.98 8.37 0.50
CA ASN A 128 -9.44 8.73 1.82
C ASN A 128 -8.99 10.20 1.93
N ASN A 129 -9.09 10.99 0.87
CA ASN A 129 -8.73 12.40 0.86
C ASN A 129 -9.83 13.21 0.20
N THR A 130 -10.13 14.36 0.76
CA THR A 130 -11.17 15.26 0.26
C THR A 130 -10.65 16.14 -0.88
N SER A 131 -9.46 16.69 -0.73
CA SER A 131 -8.83 17.60 -1.69
C SER A 131 -7.49 17.05 -2.13
N ILE A 132 -7.33 16.86 -3.43
CA ILE A 132 -6.10 16.39 -4.05
C ILE A 132 -5.71 17.37 -5.15
N ALA A 133 -4.49 17.89 -5.10
CA ALA A 133 -3.98 18.82 -6.09
C ALA A 133 -2.56 18.43 -6.50
N ARG A 134 -2.25 18.62 -7.77
CA ARG A 134 -0.90 18.45 -8.30
C ARG A 134 -0.03 19.63 -7.89
N ILE A 135 1.18 19.34 -7.39
CA ILE A 135 2.17 20.37 -7.09
C ILE A 135 3.09 20.49 -8.28
N SER A 136 3.13 21.70 -8.87
CA SER A 136 4.07 22.00 -9.93
C SER A 136 5.44 22.29 -9.33
N GLU A 137 6.44 21.54 -9.75
CA GLU A 137 7.84 21.88 -9.48
C GLU A 137 8.29 22.91 -10.49
N ILE A 138 8.65 24.06 -9.97
CA ILE A 138 9.27 25.13 -10.79
C ILE A 138 10.75 25.12 -10.49
#